data_50a73a8b8a375da3e0de8fcf639fc5e8
#
_entry.id   50a73a8b8a375da3e0de8fcf639fc5e8
#
_cell.length_a   1.000
_cell.length_b   1.000
_cell.length_c   1.000
_cell.angle_alpha   90.00
_cell.angle_beta   90.00
_cell.angle_gamma   90.00
#
_symmetry.space_group_name_H-M   'P 1'
#
loop_
_entity.id
_entity.type
_entity.pdbx_description
1 polymer ?
#
loop_
_entity_poly.entity_id
_entity_poly.type
_entity_poly.pdbx_seq_one_letter_code
_entity_poly.pdbx_strand_id
1 'polypeptide(L)'
;MTILESLLPALVAAIISYVASLRALRTQREQQKQELNAQRDRLERELQSQRDYLERKLQRDLTNKLYDLRLDMYPKAFEITDQLRSEYVFKEDLKQEFFQEVRTKIQDWNKTKAGFLLSKSSLKSFYALRRALGVEPEENGQYSEKQRKQIWQCKNDFRGALKGDLNLLYAEEEED
;
A
#
# COMPACT_ATOMS: atom_id res chain seq x y z
N MET A 1 -9.40 23.41 91.01
CA MET A 1 -9.04 22.99 89.61
C MET A 1 -10.26 23.22 88.76
N THR A 2 -10.18 24.20 87.89
CA THR A 2 -11.32 24.67 87.13
C THR A 2 -11.55 23.74 85.92
N ILE A 3 -12.82 23.41 85.62
CA ILE A 3 -13.29 22.59 84.52
C ILE A 3 -12.64 23.02 83.15
N LEU A 4 -12.24 24.28 83.08
CA LEU A 4 -11.53 24.84 81.94
C LEU A 4 -10.15 24.20 81.66
N GLU A 5 -9.38 23.86 82.72
CA GLU A 5 -8.03 23.29 82.60
C GLU A 5 -8.03 21.87 82.08
N SER A 6 -9.12 21.11 82.28
CA SER A 6 -9.26 19.75 81.74
C SER A 6 -9.82 19.70 80.30
N LEU A 7 -10.50 20.74 79.85
CA LEU A 7 -11.08 20.82 78.46
C LEU A 7 -10.07 21.29 77.41
N LEU A 8 -9.07 22.08 77.83
CA LEU A 8 -8.10 22.65 76.89
C LEU A 8 -7.25 21.59 76.14
N PRO A 9 -6.72 20.54 76.83
CA PRO A 9 -5.98 19.46 76.15
C PRO A 9 -6.85 18.65 75.16
N ALA A 10 -8.13 18.42 75.49
CA ALA A 10 -9.06 17.68 74.62
C ALA A 10 -9.39 18.46 73.33
N LEU A 11 -9.55 19.78 73.49
CA LEU A 11 -9.79 20.67 72.32
C LEU A 11 -8.56 20.73 71.38
N VAL A 12 -7.37 20.83 71.95
CA VAL A 12 -6.11 20.80 71.15
C VAL A 12 -5.95 19.46 70.42
N ALA A 13 -6.19 18.34 71.11
CA ALA A 13 -6.13 17.02 70.51
C ALA A 13 -7.16 16.85 69.39
N ALA A 14 -8.38 17.36 69.57
CA ALA A 14 -9.40 17.33 68.50
C ALA A 14 -9.00 18.16 67.27
N ILE A 15 -8.42 19.35 67.45
CA ILE A 15 -7.93 20.19 66.35
C ILE A 15 -6.78 19.51 65.63
N ILE A 16 -5.82 18.92 66.27
CA ILE A 16 -4.71 18.21 65.74
C ILE A 16 -5.22 17.02 64.92
N SER A 17 -6.14 16.23 65.45
CA SER A 17 -6.76 15.09 64.76
C SER A 17 -7.53 15.51 63.50
N TYR A 18 -8.26 16.63 63.62
CA TYR A 18 -8.98 17.18 62.48
C TYR A 18 -8.04 17.63 61.30
N VAL A 19 -6.98 18.35 61.67
CA VAL A 19 -5.96 18.80 60.69
C VAL A 19 -5.24 17.60 60.08
N ALA A 20 -4.91 16.58 60.89
CA ALA A 20 -4.30 15.34 60.35
C ALA A 20 -5.23 14.59 59.39
N SER A 21 -6.53 14.49 59.69
CA SER A 21 -7.53 13.88 58.81
C SER A 21 -7.70 14.63 57.49
N LEU A 22 -7.70 15.97 57.53
CA LEU A 22 -7.76 16.78 56.31
C LEU A 22 -6.53 16.61 55.42
N ARG A 23 -5.35 16.50 56.01
CA ARG A 23 -4.11 16.22 55.27
C ARG A 23 -4.15 14.83 54.65
N ALA A 24 -4.54 13.81 55.40
CA ALA A 24 -4.69 12.44 54.89
C ALA A 24 -5.66 12.36 53.72
N LEU A 25 -6.81 13.03 53.79
CA LEU A 25 -7.79 13.10 52.70
C LEU A 25 -7.24 13.81 51.46
N ARG A 26 -6.44 14.87 51.63
CA ARG A 26 -5.80 15.55 50.49
C ARG A 26 -4.78 14.62 49.79
N THR A 27 -3.91 13.99 50.56
CA THR A 27 -2.91 13.04 50.06
C THR A 27 -3.58 11.88 49.34
N GLN A 28 -4.66 11.32 49.89
CA GLN A 28 -5.41 10.26 49.28
C GLN A 28 -6.04 10.69 47.94
N ARG A 29 -6.60 11.90 47.85
CA ARG A 29 -7.15 12.44 46.59
C ARG A 29 -6.07 12.68 45.53
N GLU A 30 -4.89 13.12 45.94
CA GLU A 30 -3.76 13.32 45.04
C GLU A 30 -3.24 11.98 44.52
N GLN A 31 -3.14 10.96 45.35
CA GLN A 31 -2.78 9.62 44.95
C GLN A 31 -3.80 9.02 43.97
N GLN A 32 -5.09 9.13 44.25
CA GLN A 32 -6.15 8.69 43.35
C GLN A 32 -6.10 9.39 41.98
N LYS A 33 -5.82 10.70 41.96
CA LYS A 33 -5.63 11.44 40.71
C LYS A 33 -4.43 10.94 39.93
N GLN A 34 -3.31 10.69 40.57
CA GLN A 34 -2.10 10.17 39.95
C GLN A 34 -2.32 8.77 39.36
N GLU A 35 -2.99 7.90 40.11
CA GLU A 35 -3.35 6.56 39.66
C GLU A 35 -4.29 6.60 38.45
N LEU A 36 -5.31 7.47 38.47
CA LEU A 36 -6.24 7.65 37.36
C LEU A 36 -5.55 8.16 36.11
N ASN A 37 -4.65 9.14 36.27
CA ASN A 37 -3.86 9.65 35.14
C ASN A 37 -2.93 8.57 34.55
N ALA A 38 -2.26 7.82 35.44
CA ALA A 38 -1.40 6.71 35.01
C ALA A 38 -2.17 5.61 34.28
N GLN A 39 -3.41 5.31 34.71
CA GLN A 39 -4.30 4.38 34.01
C GLN A 39 -4.73 4.93 32.66
N ARG A 40 -5.10 6.21 32.58
CA ARG A 40 -5.42 6.86 31.27
C ARG A 40 -4.27 6.80 30.31
N ASP A 41 -3.07 7.14 30.72
CA ASP A 41 -1.86 7.12 29.89
C ASP A 41 -1.51 5.70 29.41
N ARG A 42 -1.78 4.69 30.23
CA ARG A 42 -1.62 3.28 29.82
C ARG A 42 -2.63 2.88 28.75
N LEU A 43 -3.92 3.19 28.98
CA LEU A 43 -4.99 2.90 28.03
C LEU A 43 -4.79 3.63 26.71
N GLU A 44 -4.35 4.88 26.74
CA GLU A 44 -4.08 5.66 25.53
C GLU A 44 -2.94 5.04 24.71
N ARG A 45 -1.84 4.65 25.36
CA ARG A 45 -0.73 3.95 24.70
C ARG A 45 -1.15 2.60 24.13
N GLU A 46 -1.98 1.85 24.85
CA GLU A 46 -2.50 0.56 24.38
C GLU A 46 -3.40 0.74 23.16
N LEU A 47 -4.32 1.70 23.19
CA LEU A 47 -5.19 2.02 22.05
C LEU A 47 -4.39 2.47 20.83
N GLN A 48 -3.36 3.29 21.02
CA GLN A 48 -2.49 3.71 19.93
C GLN A 48 -1.76 2.50 19.32
N SER A 49 -1.19 1.65 20.16
CA SER A 49 -0.52 0.43 19.70
C SER A 49 -1.46 -0.50 18.91
N GLN A 50 -2.70 -0.66 19.39
CA GLN A 50 -3.72 -1.47 18.69
C GLN A 50 -4.10 -0.84 17.33
N ARG A 51 -4.26 0.48 17.26
CA ARG A 51 -4.51 1.18 15.98
C ARG A 51 -3.38 0.97 15.00
N ASP A 52 -2.14 1.18 15.41
CA ASP A 52 -0.96 1.02 14.56
C ASP A 52 -0.81 -0.44 14.07
N TYR A 53 -1.15 -1.41 14.91
CA TYR A 53 -1.17 -2.81 14.53
C TYR A 53 -2.25 -3.11 13.48
N LEU A 54 -3.47 -2.63 13.70
CA LEU A 54 -4.60 -2.84 12.79
C LEU A 54 -4.36 -2.16 11.43
N GLU A 55 -3.80 -0.95 11.44
CA GLU A 55 -3.45 -0.24 10.21
C GLU A 55 -2.41 -1.00 9.38
N ARG A 56 -1.32 -1.46 10.03
CA ARG A 56 -0.30 -2.29 9.36
C ARG A 56 -0.86 -3.61 8.84
N LYS A 57 -1.75 -4.25 9.60
CA LYS A 57 -2.43 -5.48 9.18
C LYS A 57 -3.30 -5.24 7.95
N LEU A 58 -4.15 -4.21 7.98
CA LEU A 58 -5.02 -3.85 6.87
C LEU A 58 -4.21 -3.54 5.60
N GLN A 59 -3.12 -2.78 5.75
CA GLN A 59 -2.26 -2.42 4.62
C GLN A 59 -1.60 -3.66 4.00
N ARG A 60 -1.15 -4.60 4.84
CA ARG A 60 -0.61 -5.90 4.38
C ARG A 60 -1.66 -6.74 3.66
N ASP A 61 -2.86 -6.85 4.23
CA ASP A 61 -3.95 -7.64 3.66
C ASP A 61 -4.39 -7.06 2.30
N LEU A 62 -4.47 -5.73 2.17
CA LEU A 62 -4.76 -5.07 0.90
C LEU A 62 -3.67 -5.31 -0.15
N THR A 63 -2.40 -5.24 0.25
CA THR A 63 -1.25 -5.50 -0.63
C THR A 63 -1.27 -6.95 -1.13
N ASN A 64 -1.48 -7.91 -0.25
CA ASN A 64 -1.57 -9.32 -0.61
C ASN A 64 -2.74 -9.58 -1.57
N LYS A 65 -3.91 -9.03 -1.27
CA LYS A 65 -5.07 -9.16 -2.15
C LYS A 65 -4.86 -8.55 -3.53
N LEU A 66 -4.20 -7.39 -3.60
CA LEU A 66 -3.83 -6.77 -4.87
C LEU A 66 -2.85 -7.66 -5.66
N TYR A 67 -1.88 -8.25 -4.97
CA TYR A 67 -0.92 -9.17 -5.55
C TYR A 67 -1.60 -10.42 -6.13
N ASP A 68 -2.50 -11.05 -5.37
CA ASP A 68 -3.27 -12.22 -5.82
C ASP A 68 -4.10 -11.91 -7.08
N LEU A 69 -4.77 -10.75 -7.09
CA LEU A 69 -5.53 -10.30 -8.26
C LEU A 69 -4.65 -10.09 -9.49
N ARG A 70 -3.43 -9.56 -9.31
CA ARG A 70 -2.47 -9.40 -10.40
C ARG A 70 -1.96 -10.74 -10.92
N LEU A 71 -1.68 -11.70 -10.03
CA LEU A 71 -1.29 -13.06 -10.41
C LEU A 71 -2.35 -13.77 -11.25
N ASP A 72 -3.62 -13.50 -10.98
CA ASP A 72 -4.74 -14.04 -11.77
C ASP A 72 -4.87 -13.37 -13.15
N MET A 73 -4.72 -12.04 -13.21
CA MET A 73 -5.06 -11.27 -14.40
C MET A 73 -3.89 -11.05 -15.38
N TYR A 74 -2.65 -10.96 -14.89
CA TYR A 74 -1.49 -10.62 -15.72
C TYR A 74 -1.03 -11.73 -16.69
N PRO A 75 -1.17 -13.03 -16.39
CA PRO A 75 -0.81 -14.09 -17.33
C PRO A 75 -1.48 -13.92 -18.69
N LYS A 76 -2.71 -13.44 -18.71
CA LYS A 76 -3.42 -13.19 -19.98
C LYS A 76 -2.78 -12.08 -20.82
N ALA A 77 -2.26 -11.01 -20.18
CA ALA A 77 -1.51 -9.98 -20.91
C ALA A 77 -0.19 -10.52 -21.48
N PHE A 78 0.49 -11.39 -20.72
CA PHE A 78 1.70 -12.06 -21.22
C PHE A 78 1.39 -12.95 -22.43
N GLU A 79 0.30 -13.72 -22.38
CA GLU A 79 -0.17 -14.56 -23.50
C GLU A 79 -0.46 -13.72 -24.74
N ILE A 80 -1.20 -12.61 -24.61
CA ILE A 80 -1.52 -11.72 -25.72
C ILE A 80 -0.23 -11.12 -26.32
N THR A 81 0.65 -10.62 -25.47
CA THR A 81 1.90 -9.98 -25.90
C THR A 81 2.95 -10.97 -26.39
N ASP A 82 2.80 -12.26 -26.08
CA ASP A 82 3.67 -13.32 -26.60
C ASP A 82 3.54 -13.50 -28.13
N GLN A 83 2.41 -13.12 -28.70
CA GLN A 83 2.22 -13.06 -30.16
C GLN A 83 3.18 -12.05 -30.82
N LEU A 84 3.72 -11.08 -30.05
CA LEU A 84 4.70 -10.09 -30.52
C LEU A 84 6.16 -10.54 -30.24
N ARG A 85 6.48 -11.83 -30.42
CA ARG A 85 7.86 -12.32 -30.35
C ARG A 85 8.69 -11.75 -31.50
N SER A 86 10.01 -11.63 -31.30
CA SER A 86 10.93 -11.15 -32.34
C SER A 86 10.79 -11.94 -33.65
N GLU A 87 10.64 -13.26 -33.53
CA GLU A 87 10.46 -14.17 -34.69
C GLU A 87 9.26 -13.83 -35.59
N TYR A 88 8.22 -13.19 -35.01
CA TYR A 88 7.03 -12.76 -35.73
C TYR A 88 7.10 -11.29 -36.12
N VAL A 89 7.48 -10.40 -35.21
CA VAL A 89 7.48 -8.94 -35.44
C VAL A 89 8.44 -8.53 -36.55
N PHE A 90 9.55 -9.27 -36.77
CA PHE A 90 10.55 -8.97 -37.80
C PHE A 90 10.34 -9.73 -39.10
N LYS A 91 9.22 -10.47 -39.27
CA LYS A 91 8.86 -11.04 -40.60
C LYS A 91 8.47 -9.94 -41.55
N GLU A 92 8.92 -10.05 -42.82
CA GLU A 92 8.67 -9.04 -43.85
C GLU A 92 7.19 -8.96 -44.25
N ASP A 93 6.46 -10.08 -44.20
CA ASP A 93 5.07 -10.19 -44.67
C ASP A 93 3.99 -9.85 -43.62
N LEU A 94 4.35 -9.22 -42.49
CA LEU A 94 3.38 -8.90 -41.44
C LEU A 94 2.43 -7.78 -41.86
N LYS A 95 1.15 -8.16 -41.97
CA LYS A 95 0.06 -7.25 -42.32
C LYS A 95 -0.41 -6.42 -41.14
N GLN A 96 -0.98 -5.28 -41.43
CA GLN A 96 -1.55 -4.36 -40.42
C GLN A 96 -2.61 -5.04 -39.56
N GLU A 97 -3.41 -5.95 -40.13
CA GLU A 97 -4.47 -6.67 -39.42
C GLU A 97 -3.95 -7.43 -38.20
N PHE A 98 -2.75 -8.03 -38.31
CA PHE A 98 -2.14 -8.72 -37.15
C PHE A 98 -1.90 -7.79 -35.96
N PHE A 99 -1.32 -6.62 -36.19
CA PHE A 99 -1.07 -5.66 -35.10
C PHE A 99 -2.36 -5.07 -34.55
N GLN A 100 -3.37 -4.86 -35.41
CA GLN A 100 -4.69 -4.40 -34.97
C GLN A 100 -5.42 -5.46 -34.13
N GLU A 101 -5.29 -6.73 -34.46
CA GLU A 101 -5.84 -7.83 -33.68
C GLU A 101 -5.21 -7.88 -32.28
N VAL A 102 -3.87 -7.83 -32.19
CA VAL A 102 -3.17 -7.81 -30.90
C VAL A 102 -3.55 -6.56 -30.10
N ARG A 103 -3.66 -5.40 -30.76
CA ARG A 103 -4.11 -4.16 -30.13
C ARG A 103 -5.52 -4.29 -29.54
N THR A 104 -6.43 -4.90 -30.26
CA THR A 104 -7.81 -5.12 -29.79
C THR A 104 -7.82 -6.04 -28.59
N LYS A 105 -7.12 -7.18 -28.65
CA LYS A 105 -7.03 -8.14 -27.55
C LYS A 105 -6.48 -7.51 -26.26
N ILE A 106 -5.40 -6.71 -26.38
CA ILE A 106 -4.80 -6.08 -25.20
C ILE A 106 -5.67 -4.94 -24.64
N GLN A 107 -6.42 -4.23 -25.51
CA GLN A 107 -7.41 -3.24 -25.08
C GLN A 107 -8.58 -3.89 -24.34
N ASP A 108 -9.10 -4.99 -24.86
CA ASP A 108 -10.22 -5.69 -24.24
C ASP A 108 -9.80 -6.30 -22.88
N TRP A 109 -8.58 -6.83 -22.80
CA TRP A 109 -8.02 -7.23 -21.52
C TRP A 109 -7.96 -6.04 -20.52
N ASN A 110 -7.50 -4.87 -20.95
CA ASN A 110 -7.42 -3.68 -20.08
C ASN A 110 -8.79 -3.14 -19.65
N LYS A 111 -9.85 -3.33 -20.46
CA LYS A 111 -11.23 -2.94 -20.09
C LYS A 111 -11.82 -3.82 -18.98
N THR A 112 -11.22 -4.96 -18.70
CA THR A 112 -11.60 -5.82 -17.58
C THR A 112 -11.09 -5.23 -16.26
N LYS A 113 -11.19 -6.01 -15.17
CA LYS A 113 -10.61 -5.64 -13.87
C LYS A 113 -9.10 -5.37 -13.93
N ALA A 114 -8.42 -5.91 -14.94
CA ALA A 114 -6.97 -5.76 -15.12
C ALA A 114 -6.53 -4.30 -15.20
N GLY A 115 -7.30 -3.44 -15.89
CA GLY A 115 -6.98 -2.02 -16.01
C GLY A 115 -6.88 -1.28 -14.67
N PHE A 116 -7.62 -1.70 -13.64
CA PHE A 116 -7.57 -1.13 -12.30
C PHE A 116 -6.38 -1.64 -11.47
N LEU A 117 -5.75 -2.74 -11.90
CA LEU A 117 -4.64 -3.37 -11.18
C LEU A 117 -3.27 -2.87 -11.65
N LEU A 118 -3.21 -2.15 -12.77
CA LEU A 118 -1.98 -1.60 -13.32
C LEU A 118 -1.41 -0.51 -12.41
N SER A 119 -0.12 -0.59 -12.14
CA SER A 119 0.61 0.54 -11.54
C SER A 119 0.71 1.71 -12.53
N LYS A 120 1.14 2.86 -12.06
CA LYS A 120 1.39 4.03 -12.90
C LYS A 120 2.40 3.73 -14.01
N SER A 121 3.43 2.92 -13.73
CA SER A 121 4.44 2.49 -14.69
C SER A 121 3.84 1.57 -15.76
N SER A 122 3.14 0.53 -15.33
CA SER A 122 2.50 -0.45 -16.23
C SER A 122 1.43 0.19 -17.10
N LEU A 123 0.67 1.14 -16.56
CA LEU A 123 -0.31 1.90 -17.33
C LEU A 123 0.35 2.77 -18.41
N LYS A 124 1.46 3.45 -18.08
CA LYS A 124 2.24 4.24 -19.06
C LYS A 124 2.76 3.36 -20.19
N SER A 125 3.34 2.21 -19.87
CA SER A 125 3.88 1.26 -20.85
C SER A 125 2.77 0.61 -21.69
N PHE A 126 1.61 0.32 -21.10
CA PHE A 126 0.42 -0.13 -21.82
C PHE A 126 -0.02 0.88 -22.89
N TYR A 127 -0.12 2.16 -22.56
CA TYR A 127 -0.51 3.18 -23.55
C TYR A 127 0.56 3.38 -24.63
N ALA A 128 1.84 3.22 -24.31
CA ALA A 128 2.91 3.27 -25.29
C ALA A 128 2.79 2.10 -26.30
N LEU A 129 2.62 0.88 -25.79
CA LEU A 129 2.40 -0.31 -26.64
C LEU A 129 1.15 -0.16 -27.51
N ARG A 130 0.02 0.25 -26.93
CA ARG A 130 -1.23 0.47 -27.66
C ARG A 130 -1.08 1.48 -28.79
N ARG A 131 -0.31 2.57 -28.58
CA ARG A 131 -0.02 3.56 -29.63
C ARG A 131 0.86 2.97 -30.71
N ALA A 132 1.94 2.27 -30.35
CA ALA A 132 2.84 1.66 -31.31
C ALA A 132 2.13 0.65 -32.22
N LEU A 133 1.21 -0.16 -31.65
CA LEU A 133 0.37 -1.10 -32.42
C LEU A 133 -0.68 -0.42 -33.31
N GLY A 134 -0.97 0.86 -33.10
CA GLY A 134 -1.96 1.62 -33.85
C GLY A 134 -1.37 2.51 -34.95
N VAL A 135 -0.06 2.51 -35.11
CA VAL A 135 0.61 3.27 -36.17
C VAL A 135 0.36 2.60 -37.51
N GLU A 136 0.08 3.40 -38.51
CA GLU A 136 -0.05 2.91 -39.91
C GLU A 136 1.32 2.57 -40.49
N PRO A 137 1.41 1.58 -41.41
CA PRO A 137 2.64 1.25 -42.08
C PRO A 137 3.13 2.40 -43.00
N GLU A 138 4.43 2.70 -42.96
CA GLU A 138 5.02 3.83 -43.64
C GLU A 138 5.32 3.51 -45.14
N GLU A 139 5.65 2.27 -45.47
CA GLU A 139 6.17 1.90 -46.77
C GLU A 139 5.28 0.86 -47.49
N ASN A 140 4.57 1.26 -48.55
CA ASN A 140 3.79 0.35 -49.39
C ASN A 140 2.89 -0.66 -48.66
N GLY A 141 2.34 -0.26 -47.51
CA GLY A 141 1.52 -1.14 -46.66
C GLY A 141 2.33 -2.07 -45.76
N GLN A 142 3.64 -1.90 -45.71
CA GLN A 142 4.55 -2.66 -44.81
C GLN A 142 5.11 -1.79 -43.69
N TYR A 143 5.35 -2.43 -42.58
CA TYR A 143 5.98 -1.75 -41.42
C TYR A 143 7.49 -1.65 -41.64
N SER A 144 8.02 -0.43 -41.51
CA SER A 144 9.47 -0.20 -41.52
C SER A 144 10.17 -0.93 -40.36
N GLU A 145 11.44 -1.24 -40.53
CA GLU A 145 12.24 -1.86 -39.45
C GLU A 145 12.19 -1.03 -38.16
N LYS A 146 12.20 0.30 -38.28
CA LYS A 146 12.09 1.24 -37.17
C LYS A 146 10.77 1.07 -36.41
N GLN A 147 9.65 0.96 -37.12
CA GLN A 147 8.33 0.75 -36.52
C GLN A 147 8.25 -0.60 -35.80
N ARG A 148 8.76 -1.67 -36.43
CA ARG A 148 8.81 -3.02 -35.83
C ARG A 148 9.66 -3.04 -34.56
N LYS A 149 10.83 -2.40 -34.56
CA LYS A 149 11.70 -2.25 -33.40
C LYS A 149 11.01 -1.49 -32.26
N GLN A 150 10.27 -0.43 -32.59
CA GLN A 150 9.50 0.34 -31.62
C GLN A 150 8.39 -0.49 -30.98
N ILE A 151 7.63 -1.26 -31.76
CA ILE A 151 6.58 -2.16 -31.26
C ILE A 151 7.19 -3.19 -30.31
N TRP A 152 8.30 -3.81 -30.73
CA TRP A 152 8.99 -4.81 -29.91
C TRP A 152 9.51 -4.22 -28.58
N GLN A 153 10.10 -3.02 -28.63
CA GLN A 153 10.56 -2.31 -27.43
C GLN A 153 9.39 -2.01 -26.48
N CYS A 154 8.31 -1.39 -26.99
CA CYS A 154 7.13 -1.09 -26.19
C CYS A 154 6.50 -2.35 -25.55
N LYS A 155 6.52 -3.49 -26.27
CA LYS A 155 6.10 -4.78 -25.72
C LYS A 155 6.98 -5.19 -24.54
N ASN A 156 8.30 -5.11 -24.69
CA ASN A 156 9.23 -5.50 -23.63
C ASN A 156 9.10 -4.58 -22.40
N ASP A 157 8.97 -3.27 -22.62
CA ASP A 157 8.77 -2.29 -21.56
C ASP A 157 7.48 -2.57 -20.78
N PHE A 158 6.40 -2.91 -21.49
CA PHE A 158 5.14 -3.26 -20.85
C PHE A 158 5.25 -4.55 -20.04
N ARG A 159 5.85 -5.61 -20.60
CA ARG A 159 6.08 -6.88 -19.89
C ARG A 159 7.00 -6.69 -18.67
N GLY A 160 8.03 -5.87 -18.81
CA GLY A 160 8.93 -5.51 -17.70
C GLY A 160 8.19 -4.80 -16.57
N ALA A 161 7.33 -3.83 -16.93
CA ALA A 161 6.52 -3.13 -15.95
C ALA A 161 5.54 -4.07 -15.21
N LEU A 162 4.87 -5.00 -15.92
CA LEU A 162 4.01 -6.01 -15.28
C LEU A 162 4.78 -6.95 -14.34
N LYS A 163 6.01 -7.35 -14.71
CA LYS A 163 6.88 -8.12 -13.83
C LYS A 163 7.27 -7.32 -12.58
N GLY A 164 7.57 -6.03 -12.75
CA GLY A 164 7.82 -5.13 -11.63
C GLY A 164 6.64 -5.01 -10.67
N ASP A 165 5.41 -4.94 -11.19
CA ASP A 165 4.18 -4.91 -10.38
C ASP A 165 3.98 -6.19 -9.55
N LEU A 166 4.56 -7.31 -9.98
CA LEU A 166 4.55 -8.60 -9.30
C LEU A 166 5.79 -8.82 -8.44
N ASN A 167 6.70 -7.84 -8.33
CA ASN A 167 8.01 -8.03 -7.70
C ASN A 167 8.77 -9.26 -8.20
N LEU A 168 8.52 -9.66 -9.46
CA LEU A 168 9.21 -10.77 -10.12
C LEU A 168 10.55 -10.36 -10.75
N LEU A 169 10.88 -9.08 -10.69
CA LEU A 169 12.25 -8.64 -10.89
C LEU A 169 13.01 -9.13 -9.67
N TYR A 170 13.81 -10.17 -9.87
CA TYR A 170 14.79 -10.60 -8.88
C TYR A 170 15.50 -9.33 -8.38
N ALA A 171 15.56 -9.13 -7.06
CA ALA A 171 16.59 -8.31 -6.50
C ALA A 171 17.87 -8.91 -7.08
N GLU A 172 18.57 -8.17 -7.94
CA GLU A 172 19.95 -8.51 -8.28
C GLU A 172 20.59 -8.66 -6.90
N GLU A 173 20.99 -9.88 -6.57
CA GLU A 173 21.81 -10.13 -5.39
C GLU A 173 23.00 -9.20 -5.59
N GLU A 174 23.05 -8.13 -4.81
CA GLU A 174 24.26 -7.34 -4.66
C GLU A 174 25.29 -8.35 -4.11
N GLU A 175 26.05 -8.94 -5.02
CA GLU A 175 27.27 -9.66 -4.69
C GLU A 175 28.23 -8.62 -4.10
N ASP A 176 28.30 -8.60 -2.75
CA ASP A 176 29.38 -7.95 -1.99
C ASP A 176 30.74 -8.62 -2.28
#